data_ab1d5c0493788c215f0595aa94735eb9
#
_entry.id   ab1d5c0493788c215f0595aa94735eb9
#
_cell.length_a   1.000
_cell.length_b   1.000
_cell.length_c   1.000
_cell.angle_alpha   90.00
_cell.angle_beta   90.00
_cell.angle_gamma   90.00
#
_symmetry.space_group_name_H-M   'P 1'
#
loop_
_entity.id
_entity.type
_entity.pdbx_description
1 polymer ?
#
loop_
_entity_poly.entity_id
_entity_poly.type
_entity_poly.pdbx_seq_one_letter_code
_entity_poly.pdbx_strand_id
1 'polypeptide(L)'
;MFDASQLGDDAVLVASTDGVGTKTKIATSIGRYDTIGVDIVNHCVNDILVQGARPLFFLDYVATGELDPRIISAVVGGMAAACRAAGCALLGGETAEMPGVYLPDELDVVGTIVGVVSREDVIDGSDIDLGDKVIGIDSTGLHTNGFSLARRVFEHWDLTDRVAALDATLGDALLAPHRSYLSEVTMLRKAGVEIHSLVHITGGGFIDNPTRVLPEDKGMRVDLSSWIVPPLFSLIRSQGNIAVREMYRTFNMGIGMLVVVPPETADKALLLLGSDAQLVGEIVRRGETTVELTQ
;
A
#
# COMPACT_ATOMS: atom_id res chain seq x y z
N MET A 1 3.74 7.30 -26.12
CA MET A 1 4.08 5.95 -26.63
C MET A 1 5.20 5.40 -25.77
N PHE A 2 5.18 4.10 -25.52
CA PHE A 2 6.22 3.38 -24.76
C PHE A 2 6.88 2.37 -25.72
N ASP A 3 8.21 2.34 -25.77
CA ASP A 3 8.95 1.39 -26.59
C ASP A 3 9.04 0.05 -25.86
N ALA A 4 8.40 -0.98 -26.40
CA ALA A 4 8.33 -2.33 -25.85
C ALA A 4 9.41 -3.28 -26.38
N SER A 5 10.32 -2.80 -27.24
CA SER A 5 11.35 -3.64 -27.91
C SER A 5 12.32 -4.31 -26.94
N GLN A 6 12.42 -3.82 -25.71
CA GLN A 6 13.34 -4.30 -24.67
C GLN A 6 12.69 -5.29 -23.69
N LEU A 7 11.41 -5.67 -23.87
CA LEU A 7 10.67 -6.47 -22.87
C LEU A 7 10.98 -7.96 -22.93
N GLY A 8 11.49 -8.48 -24.06
CA GLY A 8 11.74 -9.92 -24.27
C GLY A 8 10.50 -10.69 -24.72
N ASP A 9 10.69 -11.92 -25.18
CA ASP A 9 9.63 -12.74 -25.79
C ASP A 9 8.68 -13.37 -24.74
N ASP A 10 9.15 -13.56 -23.49
CA ASP A 10 8.40 -14.17 -22.37
C ASP A 10 7.80 -13.14 -21.41
N ALA A 11 7.75 -11.88 -21.84
CA ALA A 11 7.24 -10.79 -21.03
C ALA A 11 5.73 -10.93 -20.75
N VAL A 12 5.36 -10.85 -19.47
CA VAL A 12 3.98 -10.72 -19.00
C VAL A 12 3.76 -9.29 -18.54
N LEU A 13 2.78 -8.60 -19.12
CA LEU A 13 2.38 -7.27 -18.66
C LEU A 13 1.43 -7.41 -17.47
N VAL A 14 1.69 -6.64 -16.43
CA VAL A 14 0.85 -6.55 -15.23
C VAL A 14 0.37 -5.11 -15.11
N ALA A 15 -0.91 -4.90 -14.89
CA ALA A 15 -1.48 -3.56 -14.74
C ALA A 15 -2.38 -3.50 -13.51
N SER A 16 -2.38 -2.34 -12.86
CA SER A 16 -3.31 -1.99 -11.78
C SER A 16 -3.84 -0.58 -11.98
N THR A 17 -5.08 -0.37 -11.58
CA THR A 17 -5.69 0.96 -11.52
C THR A 17 -6.35 1.12 -10.17
N ASP A 18 -6.01 2.21 -9.46
CA ASP A 18 -6.59 2.54 -8.17
C ASP A 18 -6.74 4.05 -7.99
N GLY A 19 -7.46 4.46 -6.96
CA GLY A 19 -7.67 5.86 -6.57
C GLY A 19 -7.08 6.16 -5.20
N VAL A 20 -6.71 7.43 -4.97
CA VAL A 20 -6.33 7.88 -3.62
C VAL A 20 -7.51 7.79 -2.66
N GLY A 21 -8.71 7.91 -3.17
CA GLY A 21 -9.93 7.85 -2.39
C GLY A 21 -10.06 9.04 -1.42
N THR A 22 -10.71 8.79 -0.28
CA THR A 22 -11.12 9.87 0.63
C THR A 22 -9.97 10.49 1.46
N LYS A 23 -8.72 10.06 1.28
CA LYS A 23 -7.53 10.76 1.79
C LYS A 23 -7.43 12.17 1.20
N THR A 24 -7.89 12.36 -0.04
CA THR A 24 -7.95 13.69 -0.69
C THR A 24 -8.73 14.71 0.12
N LYS A 25 -9.77 14.29 0.87
CA LYS A 25 -10.54 15.19 1.75
C LYS A 25 -9.71 15.73 2.92
N ILE A 26 -8.78 14.94 3.46
CA ILE A 26 -7.83 15.40 4.49
C ILE A 26 -6.89 16.43 3.86
N ALA A 27 -6.34 16.13 2.68
CA ALA A 27 -5.45 17.03 1.96
C ALA A 27 -6.11 18.39 1.69
N THR A 28 -7.35 18.38 1.20
CA THR A 28 -8.16 19.59 0.96
C THR A 28 -8.40 20.37 2.25
N SER A 29 -8.75 19.69 3.36
CA SER A 29 -9.06 20.37 4.63
C SER A 29 -7.89 21.16 5.22
N ILE A 30 -6.64 20.76 4.92
CA ILE A 30 -5.43 21.44 5.43
C ILE A 30 -4.59 22.10 4.33
N GLY A 31 -5.07 22.06 3.07
CA GLY A 31 -4.40 22.70 1.92
C GLY A 31 -3.06 22.04 1.54
N ARG A 32 -2.88 20.73 1.79
CA ARG A 32 -1.64 20.00 1.49
C ARG A 32 -1.88 18.88 0.48
N TYR A 33 -1.28 19.01 -0.69
CA TYR A 33 -1.51 18.10 -1.81
C TYR A 33 -0.22 17.40 -2.31
N ASP A 34 0.92 17.74 -1.76
CA ASP A 34 2.25 17.29 -2.18
C ASP A 34 2.43 15.77 -2.05
N THR A 35 1.76 15.14 -1.07
CA THR A 35 1.84 13.68 -0.85
C THR A 35 0.86 12.87 -1.71
N ILE A 36 -0.23 13.49 -2.19
CA ILE A 36 -1.33 12.79 -2.87
C ILE A 36 -0.86 12.10 -4.16
N GLY A 37 0.01 12.79 -4.93
CA GLY A 37 0.60 12.19 -6.14
C GLY A 37 1.58 11.05 -5.82
N VAL A 38 2.31 11.15 -4.72
CA VAL A 38 3.19 10.08 -4.23
C VAL A 38 2.36 8.86 -3.81
N ASP A 39 1.26 9.10 -3.11
CA ASP A 39 0.36 8.06 -2.63
C ASP A 39 -0.13 7.16 -3.76
N ILE A 40 -0.67 7.77 -4.83
CA ILE A 40 -1.27 6.99 -5.92
C ILE A 40 -0.23 6.18 -6.70
N VAL A 41 0.94 6.74 -6.96
CA VAL A 41 2.00 6.02 -7.67
C VAL A 41 2.51 4.86 -6.83
N ASN A 42 2.82 5.08 -5.55
CA ASN A 42 3.34 4.03 -4.67
C ASN A 42 2.31 2.94 -4.41
N HIS A 43 1.02 3.30 -4.29
CA HIS A 43 -0.07 2.32 -4.19
C HIS A 43 -0.07 1.39 -5.41
N CYS A 44 -0.16 1.96 -6.61
CA CYS A 44 -0.20 1.19 -7.85
C CYS A 44 1.09 0.39 -8.09
N VAL A 45 2.26 0.94 -7.74
CA VAL A 45 3.55 0.21 -7.81
C VAL A 45 3.51 -1.03 -6.93
N ASN A 46 3.03 -0.91 -5.68
CA ASN A 46 2.93 -2.05 -4.78
C ASN A 46 1.95 -3.12 -5.28
N ASP A 47 0.87 -2.72 -5.95
CA ASP A 47 -0.13 -3.64 -6.49
C ASP A 47 0.42 -4.54 -7.61
N ILE A 48 1.28 -4.00 -8.48
CA ILE A 48 1.93 -4.83 -9.51
C ILE A 48 3.15 -5.56 -8.98
N LEU A 49 3.79 -5.00 -7.95
CA LEU A 49 4.96 -5.61 -7.30
C LEU A 49 4.63 -6.96 -6.68
N VAL A 50 3.41 -7.14 -6.13
CA VAL A 50 2.99 -8.42 -5.54
C VAL A 50 2.94 -9.56 -6.54
N GLN A 51 2.89 -9.25 -7.85
CA GLN A 51 3.02 -10.22 -8.94
C GLN A 51 4.46 -10.37 -9.44
N GLY A 52 5.44 -9.76 -8.76
CA GLY A 52 6.84 -9.76 -9.18
C GLY A 52 7.18 -8.75 -10.27
N ALA A 53 6.22 -7.93 -10.71
CA ALA A 53 6.40 -7.02 -11.82
C ALA A 53 7.18 -5.76 -11.42
N ARG A 54 8.09 -5.32 -12.32
CA ARG A 54 8.70 -3.99 -12.24
C ARG A 54 7.88 -2.97 -13.03
N PRO A 55 7.74 -1.73 -12.54
CA PRO A 55 6.98 -0.70 -13.25
C PRO A 55 7.65 -0.28 -14.58
N LEU A 56 6.83 0.05 -15.57
CA LEU A 56 7.25 0.57 -16.88
C LEU A 56 6.80 2.01 -17.06
N PHE A 57 5.51 2.25 -16.94
CA PHE A 57 4.92 3.58 -17.07
C PHE A 57 3.65 3.71 -16.24
N PHE A 58 3.33 4.96 -15.95
CA PHE A 58 2.17 5.40 -15.19
C PHE A 58 1.34 6.39 -15.98
N LEU A 59 0.03 6.31 -15.84
CA LEU A 59 -0.95 7.25 -16.38
C LEU A 59 -1.82 7.74 -15.22
N ASP A 60 -2.13 9.03 -15.20
CA ASP A 60 -2.95 9.63 -14.17
C ASP A 60 -4.30 10.14 -14.71
N TYR A 61 -5.25 10.24 -13.81
CA TYR A 61 -6.47 11.00 -13.98
C TYR A 61 -6.66 11.88 -12.75
N VAL A 62 -6.75 13.19 -12.98
CA VAL A 62 -7.00 14.17 -11.91
C VAL A 62 -8.24 14.95 -12.27
N ALA A 63 -9.29 14.86 -11.45
CA ALA A 63 -10.55 15.57 -11.66
C ALA A 63 -10.93 16.44 -10.46
N THR A 64 -11.54 17.58 -10.74
CA THR A 64 -11.95 18.55 -9.73
C THR A 64 -13.20 19.32 -10.20
N GLY A 65 -13.96 19.89 -9.26
CA GLY A 65 -15.09 20.75 -9.58
C GLY A 65 -14.66 22.12 -10.11
N GLU A 66 -13.54 22.66 -9.61
CA GLU A 66 -12.92 23.92 -10.05
C GLU A 66 -11.41 23.72 -10.10
N LEU A 67 -10.78 24.07 -11.22
CA LEU A 67 -9.37 23.80 -11.46
C LEU A 67 -8.48 24.88 -10.85
N ASP A 68 -7.66 24.51 -9.85
CA ASP A 68 -6.55 25.34 -9.36
C ASP A 68 -5.23 24.76 -9.89
N PRO A 69 -4.51 25.51 -10.77
CA PRO A 69 -3.22 25.05 -11.31
C PRO A 69 -2.16 24.73 -10.25
N ARG A 70 -2.22 25.35 -9.06
CA ARG A 70 -1.27 25.10 -7.97
C ARG A 70 -1.49 23.73 -7.35
N ILE A 71 -2.77 23.35 -7.15
CA ILE A 71 -3.16 22.02 -6.63
C ILE A 71 -2.74 20.92 -7.62
N ILE A 72 -3.11 21.11 -8.90
CA ILE A 72 -2.74 20.17 -9.97
C ILE A 72 -1.22 20.02 -10.06
N SER A 73 -0.48 21.13 -10.05
CA SER A 73 0.99 21.09 -10.08
C SER A 73 1.59 20.36 -8.89
N ALA A 74 1.05 20.52 -7.68
CA ALA A 74 1.51 19.80 -6.50
C ALA A 74 1.27 18.29 -6.62
N VAL A 75 0.06 17.88 -7.02
CA VAL A 75 -0.30 16.46 -7.21
C VAL A 75 0.54 15.81 -8.29
N VAL A 76 0.61 16.40 -9.49
CA VAL A 76 1.40 15.86 -10.62
C VAL A 76 2.91 15.89 -10.31
N GLY A 77 3.36 16.90 -9.57
CA GLY A 77 4.74 16.96 -9.07
C GLY A 77 5.09 15.80 -8.16
N GLY A 78 4.18 15.42 -7.25
CA GLY A 78 4.29 14.22 -6.41
C GLY A 78 4.33 12.93 -7.23
N MET A 79 3.46 12.80 -8.24
CA MET A 79 3.46 11.65 -9.16
C MET A 79 4.79 11.54 -9.90
N ALA A 80 5.29 12.65 -10.46
CA ALA A 80 6.55 12.66 -11.18
C ALA A 80 7.76 12.27 -10.29
N ALA A 81 7.76 12.72 -9.03
CA ALA A 81 8.78 12.34 -8.07
C ALA A 81 8.75 10.84 -7.74
N ALA A 82 7.56 10.28 -7.48
CA ALA A 82 7.38 8.87 -7.18
C ALA A 82 7.68 7.98 -8.39
N CYS A 83 7.24 8.35 -9.60
CA CYS A 83 7.57 7.63 -10.84
C CYS A 83 9.08 7.59 -11.07
N ARG A 84 9.79 8.70 -10.83
CA ARG A 84 11.25 8.75 -10.92
C ARG A 84 11.92 7.82 -9.91
N ALA A 85 11.43 7.80 -8.66
CA ALA A 85 11.94 6.90 -7.62
C ALA A 85 11.68 5.42 -7.97
N ALA A 86 10.52 5.11 -8.57
CA ALA A 86 10.16 3.78 -9.03
C ALA A 86 10.84 3.37 -10.36
N GLY A 87 11.56 4.29 -11.02
CA GLY A 87 12.21 4.02 -12.31
C GLY A 87 11.23 3.84 -13.47
N CYS A 88 10.04 4.44 -13.42
CA CYS A 88 9.04 4.38 -14.46
C CYS A 88 8.72 5.76 -15.06
N ALA A 89 8.14 5.76 -16.26
CA ALA A 89 7.75 7.00 -16.93
C ALA A 89 6.35 7.44 -16.50
N LEU A 90 6.18 8.70 -16.08
CA LEU A 90 4.86 9.35 -16.09
C LEU A 90 4.56 9.68 -17.56
N LEU A 91 3.83 8.79 -18.23
CA LEU A 91 3.70 8.79 -19.68
C LEU A 91 2.67 9.79 -20.21
N GLY A 92 1.69 10.11 -19.38
CA GLY A 92 0.59 11.01 -19.66
C GLY A 92 -0.57 10.78 -18.73
N GLY A 93 -1.70 11.36 -19.04
CA GLY A 93 -2.91 11.27 -18.23
C GLY A 93 -3.97 12.24 -18.71
N GLU A 94 -4.93 12.54 -17.85
CA GLU A 94 -6.01 13.49 -18.10
C GLU A 94 -6.23 14.39 -16.89
N THR A 95 -6.41 15.68 -17.12
CA THR A 95 -6.83 16.64 -16.10
C THR A 95 -8.18 17.21 -16.50
N ALA A 96 -9.21 16.97 -15.67
CA ALA A 96 -10.58 17.32 -16.00
C ALA A 96 -11.16 18.32 -14.97
N GLU A 97 -11.70 19.43 -15.49
CA GLU A 97 -12.58 20.29 -14.72
C GLU A 97 -14.02 19.89 -14.99
N MET A 98 -14.74 19.46 -13.96
CA MET A 98 -16.07 18.87 -14.09
C MET A 98 -17.06 19.51 -13.10
N PRO A 99 -17.46 20.77 -13.34
CA PRO A 99 -18.42 21.48 -12.50
C PRO A 99 -19.78 20.78 -12.53
N GLY A 100 -20.36 20.59 -11.34
CA GLY A 100 -21.64 19.88 -11.19
C GLY A 100 -21.51 18.34 -11.07
N VAL A 101 -20.34 17.76 -11.39
CA VAL A 101 -19.98 16.37 -11.04
C VAL A 101 -19.24 16.34 -9.71
N TYR A 102 -18.23 17.19 -9.56
CA TYR A 102 -17.50 17.41 -8.31
C TYR A 102 -17.88 18.77 -7.73
N LEU A 103 -17.87 18.86 -6.39
CA LEU A 103 -17.94 20.17 -5.72
C LEU A 103 -16.62 20.96 -5.94
N PRO A 104 -16.63 22.30 -5.81
CA PRO A 104 -15.42 23.12 -6.06
C PRO A 104 -14.16 22.66 -5.31
N ASP A 105 -14.33 22.22 -4.07
CA ASP A 105 -13.21 21.76 -3.21
C ASP A 105 -12.93 20.26 -3.31
N GLU A 106 -13.57 19.57 -4.25
CA GLU A 106 -13.38 18.13 -4.42
C GLU A 106 -12.29 17.83 -5.43
N LEU A 107 -11.44 16.88 -5.05
CA LEU A 107 -10.35 16.36 -5.86
C LEU A 107 -10.46 14.84 -5.92
N ASP A 108 -10.48 14.30 -7.13
CA ASP A 108 -10.38 12.87 -7.39
C ASP A 108 -9.07 12.59 -8.13
N VAL A 109 -8.31 11.60 -7.64
CA VAL A 109 -7.00 11.25 -8.19
C VAL A 109 -6.92 9.75 -8.35
N VAL A 110 -6.76 9.33 -9.61
CA VAL A 110 -6.67 7.94 -10.03
C VAL A 110 -5.37 7.73 -10.78
N GLY A 111 -4.76 6.58 -10.60
CA GLY A 111 -3.56 6.15 -11.30
C GLY A 111 -3.74 4.82 -11.98
N THR A 112 -3.10 4.65 -13.13
CA THR A 112 -2.97 3.37 -13.81
C THR A 112 -1.50 3.10 -14.06
N ILE A 113 -1.01 2.00 -13.51
CA ILE A 113 0.36 1.54 -13.74
C ILE A 113 0.36 0.34 -14.68
N VAL A 114 1.39 0.28 -15.52
CA VAL A 114 1.72 -0.91 -16.30
C VAL A 114 3.15 -1.30 -15.96
N GLY A 115 3.33 -2.56 -15.61
CA GLY A 115 4.62 -3.16 -15.33
C GLY A 115 4.85 -4.42 -16.15
N VAL A 116 6.00 -5.03 -15.98
CA VAL A 116 6.40 -6.25 -16.66
C VAL A 116 7.12 -7.20 -15.72
N VAL A 117 6.87 -8.47 -15.91
CA VAL A 117 7.58 -9.57 -15.28
C VAL A 117 7.86 -10.65 -16.33
N SER A 118 8.98 -11.40 -16.22
CA SER A 118 9.15 -12.61 -17.02
C SER A 118 8.20 -13.70 -16.51
N ARG A 119 7.74 -14.55 -17.40
CA ARG A 119 6.76 -15.60 -17.05
C ARG A 119 7.23 -16.50 -15.91
N GLU A 120 8.52 -16.82 -15.88
CA GLU A 120 9.15 -17.64 -14.83
C GLU A 120 9.29 -16.93 -13.48
N ASP A 121 9.24 -15.61 -13.47
CA ASP A 121 9.38 -14.77 -12.27
C ASP A 121 8.05 -14.30 -11.66
N VAL A 122 6.91 -14.72 -12.25
CA VAL A 122 5.59 -14.35 -11.73
C VAL A 122 5.40 -14.92 -10.33
N ILE A 123 5.01 -14.05 -9.40
CA ILE A 123 4.66 -14.43 -8.03
C ILE A 123 3.13 -14.51 -7.96
N ASP A 124 2.57 -15.70 -7.88
CA ASP A 124 1.11 -15.95 -7.84
C ASP A 124 0.63 -16.71 -6.60
N GLY A 125 1.56 -17.07 -5.70
CA GLY A 125 1.27 -17.80 -4.48
C GLY A 125 1.22 -19.33 -4.65
N SER A 126 1.47 -19.87 -5.85
CA SER A 126 1.49 -21.33 -6.10
C SER A 126 2.59 -22.05 -5.33
N ASP A 127 3.70 -21.35 -5.04
CA ASP A 127 4.85 -21.88 -4.32
C ASP A 127 4.71 -21.84 -2.79
N ILE A 128 3.64 -21.21 -2.27
CA ILE A 128 3.39 -21.16 -0.83
C ILE A 128 3.29 -22.58 -0.28
N ASP A 129 4.06 -22.89 0.81
CA ASP A 129 3.99 -24.19 1.48
C ASP A 129 3.82 -24.06 3.00
N LEU A 130 3.44 -25.19 3.62
CA LEU A 130 3.25 -25.25 5.07
C LEU A 130 4.58 -25.02 5.79
N GLY A 131 4.55 -24.12 6.77
CA GLY A 131 5.72 -23.75 7.54
C GLY A 131 6.46 -22.53 7.00
N ASP A 132 6.11 -22.04 5.79
CA ASP A 132 6.63 -20.77 5.28
C ASP A 132 6.47 -19.65 6.29
N LYS A 133 7.44 -18.77 6.33
CA LYS A 133 7.46 -17.65 7.26
C LYS A 133 6.87 -16.41 6.62
N VAL A 134 6.10 -15.68 7.41
CA VAL A 134 5.47 -14.43 6.99
C VAL A 134 6.21 -13.27 7.65
N ILE A 135 6.89 -12.48 6.84
CA ILE A 135 7.61 -11.27 7.27
C ILE A 135 6.72 -10.07 6.95
N GLY A 136 6.48 -9.23 7.95
CA GLY A 136 5.80 -7.95 7.80
C GLY A 136 6.80 -6.82 7.62
N ILE A 137 6.58 -5.94 6.63
CA ILE A 137 7.36 -4.71 6.45
C ILE A 137 6.50 -3.53 6.86
N ASP A 138 7.08 -2.63 7.67
CA ASP A 138 6.40 -1.50 8.29
C ASP A 138 5.75 -0.57 7.26
N SER A 139 4.57 -0.06 7.60
CA SER A 139 3.91 1.03 6.88
C SER A 139 4.33 2.38 7.47
N THR A 140 4.14 3.45 6.68
CA THR A 140 4.35 4.84 7.12
C THR A 140 3.12 5.45 7.78
N GLY A 141 2.01 4.74 7.83
CA GLY A 141 0.72 5.19 8.35
C GLY A 141 -0.43 4.42 7.71
N LEU A 142 -1.59 5.08 7.56
CA LEU A 142 -2.77 4.46 6.96
C LEU A 142 -2.60 4.10 5.48
N HIS A 143 -1.59 4.65 4.83
CA HIS A 143 -1.41 4.62 3.38
C HIS A 143 -2.57 5.33 2.66
N THR A 144 -3.39 4.61 1.89
CA THR A 144 -4.54 5.15 1.14
C THR A 144 -5.86 4.49 1.53
N ASN A 145 -5.88 3.68 2.58
CA ASN A 145 -7.05 2.90 2.97
C ASN A 145 -7.57 3.25 4.37
N GLY A 146 -8.86 3.00 4.60
CA GLY A 146 -9.51 3.24 5.89
C GLY A 146 -9.89 4.71 6.16
N PHE A 147 -9.67 5.62 5.23
CA PHE A 147 -9.90 7.06 5.44
C PHE A 147 -11.36 7.44 5.67
N SER A 148 -12.34 6.71 5.12
CA SER A 148 -13.75 6.95 5.41
C SER A 148 -14.07 6.74 6.88
N LEU A 149 -13.48 5.71 7.50
CA LEU A 149 -13.63 5.43 8.93
C LEU A 149 -12.83 6.43 9.77
N ALA A 150 -11.55 6.65 9.44
CA ALA A 150 -10.70 7.60 10.17
C ALA A 150 -11.30 9.03 10.19
N ARG A 151 -11.81 9.51 9.05
CA ARG A 151 -12.48 10.82 8.96
C ARG A 151 -13.72 10.89 9.83
N ARG A 152 -14.53 9.83 9.91
CA ARG A 152 -15.69 9.77 10.81
C ARG A 152 -15.28 9.83 12.28
N VAL A 153 -14.19 9.11 12.64
CA VAL A 153 -13.68 9.09 14.02
C VAL A 153 -13.20 10.47 14.45
N PHE A 154 -12.57 11.21 13.53
CA PHE A 154 -11.99 12.52 13.79
C PHE A 154 -12.84 13.71 13.27
N GLU A 155 -14.13 13.50 13.02
CA GLU A 155 -15.02 14.49 12.40
C GLU A 155 -15.04 15.84 13.15
N HIS A 156 -14.84 15.81 14.48
CA HIS A 156 -14.87 17.01 15.36
C HIS A 156 -13.47 17.45 15.82
N TRP A 157 -12.40 16.85 15.27
CA TRP A 157 -11.02 17.22 15.61
C TRP A 157 -10.49 18.26 14.65
N ASP A 158 -9.69 19.21 15.21
CA ASP A 158 -8.90 20.08 14.36
C ASP A 158 -7.68 19.32 13.85
N LEU A 159 -7.56 19.16 12.53
CA LEU A 159 -6.47 18.44 11.89
C LEU A 159 -5.12 19.14 12.06
N THR A 160 -5.11 20.44 12.41
CA THR A 160 -3.89 21.24 12.64
C THR A 160 -3.40 21.12 14.08
N ASP A 161 -4.20 20.57 14.98
CA ASP A 161 -3.82 20.37 16.38
C ASP A 161 -2.72 19.30 16.51
N ARG A 162 -1.76 19.61 17.36
CA ARG A 162 -0.68 18.68 17.73
C ARG A 162 -1.23 17.61 18.69
N VAL A 163 -1.02 16.36 18.34
CA VAL A 163 -1.45 15.20 19.15
C VAL A 163 -0.21 14.62 19.82
N ALA A 164 -0.11 14.72 21.15
CA ALA A 164 1.07 14.29 21.89
C ALA A 164 1.48 12.82 21.63
N ALA A 165 0.50 11.92 21.50
CA ALA A 165 0.74 10.52 21.21
C ALA A 165 1.34 10.25 19.82
N LEU A 166 1.18 11.19 18.87
CA LEU A 166 1.67 11.08 17.48
C LEU A 166 2.98 11.86 17.28
N ASP A 167 3.35 12.72 18.21
CA ASP A 167 4.42 13.74 18.07
C ASP A 167 4.31 14.60 16.79
N ALA A 168 3.10 14.73 16.25
CA ALA A 168 2.79 15.44 15.02
C ALA A 168 1.40 16.08 15.11
N THR A 169 1.01 16.87 14.10
CA THR A 169 -0.40 17.22 13.94
C THR A 169 -1.20 16.00 13.46
N LEU A 170 -2.50 15.98 13.74
CA LEU A 170 -3.35 14.90 13.25
C LEU A 170 -3.34 14.83 11.72
N GLY A 171 -3.37 15.98 11.05
CA GLY A 171 -3.30 16.07 9.60
C GLY A 171 -1.99 15.52 9.03
N ASP A 172 -0.82 15.85 9.64
CA ASP A 172 0.46 15.29 9.22
C ASP A 172 0.50 13.77 9.34
N ALA A 173 0.01 13.22 10.46
CA ALA A 173 -0.03 11.78 10.67
C ALA A 173 -0.97 11.06 9.66
N LEU A 174 -2.11 11.68 9.34
CA LEU A 174 -3.05 11.14 8.35
C LEU A 174 -2.54 11.26 6.91
N LEU A 175 -1.77 12.30 6.60
CA LEU A 175 -1.19 12.52 5.27
C LEU A 175 0.19 11.89 5.08
N ALA A 176 0.69 11.09 6.03
CA ALA A 176 1.92 10.35 5.83
C ALA A 176 1.89 9.62 4.47
N PRO A 177 2.92 9.78 3.62
CA PRO A 177 2.93 9.21 2.28
C PRO A 177 2.87 7.70 2.30
N HIS A 178 2.18 7.12 1.32
CA HIS A 178 2.17 5.68 1.06
C HIS A 178 3.58 5.19 0.73
N ARG A 179 4.09 4.22 1.49
CA ARG A 179 5.43 3.64 1.28
C ARG A 179 5.43 2.75 0.03
N SER A 180 6.45 2.90 -0.81
CA SER A 180 6.76 1.91 -1.86
C SER A 180 7.65 0.82 -1.26
N TYR A 181 7.38 -0.43 -1.59
CA TYR A 181 8.18 -1.60 -1.18
C TYR A 181 9.05 -2.14 -2.31
N LEU A 182 9.14 -1.41 -3.43
CA LEU A 182 9.87 -1.83 -4.63
C LEU A 182 11.36 -2.06 -4.36
N SER A 183 11.99 -1.21 -3.55
CA SER A 183 13.41 -1.33 -3.20
C SER A 183 13.69 -2.57 -2.36
N GLU A 184 12.87 -2.83 -1.36
CA GLU A 184 13.01 -3.96 -0.43
C GLU A 184 12.84 -5.29 -1.16
N VAL A 185 11.76 -5.44 -1.94
CA VAL A 185 11.51 -6.66 -2.73
C VAL A 185 12.61 -6.87 -3.78
N THR A 186 13.04 -5.79 -4.45
CA THR A 186 14.15 -5.87 -5.42
C THR A 186 15.46 -6.31 -4.74
N MET A 187 15.73 -5.81 -3.55
CA MET A 187 16.92 -6.19 -2.77
C MET A 187 16.88 -7.66 -2.37
N LEU A 188 15.74 -8.15 -1.87
CA LEU A 188 15.55 -9.56 -1.50
C LEU A 188 15.80 -10.48 -2.71
N ARG A 189 15.16 -10.18 -3.85
CA ARG A 189 15.34 -10.96 -5.09
C ARG A 189 16.79 -10.96 -5.58
N LYS A 190 17.45 -9.80 -5.62
CA LYS A 190 18.88 -9.69 -6.00
C LYS A 190 19.80 -10.47 -5.07
N ALA A 191 19.45 -10.59 -3.81
CA ALA A 191 20.19 -11.37 -2.84
C ALA A 191 19.89 -12.88 -2.92
N GLY A 192 19.01 -13.32 -3.83
CA GLY A 192 18.61 -14.72 -3.96
C GLY A 192 17.76 -15.21 -2.78
N VAL A 193 16.93 -14.33 -2.20
CA VAL A 193 15.85 -14.74 -1.30
C VAL A 193 14.70 -15.21 -2.17
N GLU A 194 14.29 -16.44 -1.98
CA GLU A 194 13.11 -17.00 -2.60
C GLU A 194 11.85 -16.39 -1.97
N ILE A 195 10.94 -15.89 -2.81
CA ILE A 195 9.71 -15.24 -2.37
C ILE A 195 8.54 -16.05 -2.94
N HIS A 196 7.80 -16.74 -2.08
CA HIS A 196 6.65 -17.55 -2.47
C HIS A 196 5.40 -16.71 -2.68
N SER A 197 5.28 -15.59 -1.96
CA SER A 197 4.19 -14.64 -2.17
C SER A 197 4.48 -13.27 -1.55
N LEU A 198 3.76 -12.29 -2.06
CA LEU A 198 3.69 -10.93 -1.51
C LEU A 198 2.23 -10.54 -1.30
N VAL A 199 1.95 -9.82 -0.21
CA VAL A 199 0.61 -9.30 0.07
C VAL A 199 0.69 -7.83 0.40
N HIS A 200 0.16 -6.99 -0.50
CA HIS A 200 -0.03 -5.56 -0.21
C HIS A 200 -1.25 -5.40 0.70
N ILE A 201 -1.05 -4.88 1.91
CA ILE A 201 -2.12 -4.70 2.89
C ILE A 201 -2.85 -3.39 2.61
N THR A 202 -4.03 -3.50 2.00
CA THR A 202 -4.90 -2.40 1.58
C THR A 202 -6.25 -2.43 2.31
N GLY A 203 -7.36 -2.10 1.65
CA GLY A 203 -8.70 -2.00 2.25
C GLY A 203 -9.29 -3.31 2.79
N GLY A 204 -8.69 -4.46 2.52
CA GLY A 204 -9.07 -5.75 3.11
C GLY A 204 -8.30 -6.09 4.40
N GLY A 205 -7.27 -5.30 4.73
CA GLY A 205 -6.43 -5.51 5.91
C GLY A 205 -5.80 -6.90 5.96
N PHE A 206 -5.51 -7.36 7.18
CA PHE A 206 -4.94 -8.70 7.41
C PHE A 206 -5.94 -9.84 7.18
N ILE A 207 -7.25 -9.53 7.13
CA ILE A 207 -8.28 -10.58 7.03
C ILE A 207 -8.55 -10.96 5.59
N ASP A 208 -8.71 -9.98 4.70
CA ASP A 208 -9.16 -10.24 3.33
C ASP A 208 -8.02 -10.20 2.29
N ASN A 209 -6.93 -9.40 2.50
CA ASN A 209 -5.86 -9.33 1.51
C ASN A 209 -5.08 -10.64 1.37
N PRO A 210 -4.65 -11.34 2.46
CA PRO A 210 -3.90 -12.59 2.31
C PRO A 210 -4.70 -13.70 1.61
N THR A 211 -6.03 -13.69 1.73
CA THR A 211 -6.88 -14.72 1.11
C THR A 211 -6.81 -14.76 -0.41
N ARG A 212 -6.32 -13.69 -1.03
CA ARG A 212 -6.22 -13.56 -2.50
C ARG A 212 -5.09 -14.40 -3.10
N VAL A 213 -4.09 -14.74 -2.28
CA VAL A 213 -2.87 -15.43 -2.72
C VAL A 213 -2.72 -16.82 -2.10
N LEU A 214 -3.44 -17.11 -1.02
CA LEU A 214 -3.32 -18.39 -0.32
C LEU A 214 -4.02 -19.51 -1.10
N PRO A 215 -3.35 -20.67 -1.31
CA PRO A 215 -4.00 -21.88 -1.81
C PRO A 215 -5.18 -22.34 -0.93
N GLU A 216 -6.11 -23.09 -1.49
CA GLU A 216 -7.37 -23.45 -0.81
C GLU A 216 -7.20 -24.24 0.50
N ASP A 217 -6.14 -25.04 0.60
CA ASP A 217 -5.83 -25.87 1.76
C ASP A 217 -4.94 -25.21 2.79
N LYS A 218 -4.47 -23.98 2.50
CA LYS A 218 -3.52 -23.24 3.33
C LYS A 218 -4.17 -22.03 3.99
N GLY A 219 -3.67 -21.70 5.17
CA GLY A 219 -4.05 -20.54 5.95
C GLY A 219 -2.83 -19.79 6.42
N MET A 220 -3.03 -18.59 6.93
CA MET A 220 -1.98 -17.77 7.52
C MET A 220 -2.28 -17.54 8.99
N ARG A 221 -1.32 -17.86 9.87
CA ARG A 221 -1.39 -17.49 11.29
C ARG A 221 -0.53 -16.25 11.50
N VAL A 222 -1.12 -15.22 12.08
CA VAL A 222 -0.45 -13.94 12.36
C VAL A 222 -0.44 -13.70 13.86
N ASP A 223 0.76 -13.50 14.42
CA ASP A 223 0.97 -13.14 15.82
C ASP A 223 0.92 -11.61 15.98
N LEU A 224 -0.16 -11.10 16.56
CA LEU A 224 -0.38 -9.67 16.76
C LEU A 224 0.56 -9.05 17.81
N SER A 225 1.29 -9.86 18.56
CA SER A 225 2.27 -9.39 19.54
C SER A 225 3.67 -9.18 18.94
N SER A 226 3.89 -9.60 17.69
CA SER A 226 5.20 -9.59 17.03
C SER A 226 5.67 -8.20 16.58
N TRP A 227 4.81 -7.19 16.56
CA TRP A 227 5.18 -5.80 16.23
C TRP A 227 4.46 -4.78 17.12
N ILE A 228 5.00 -3.58 17.16
CA ILE A 228 4.38 -2.46 17.86
C ILE A 228 3.44 -1.74 16.89
N VAL A 229 2.14 -1.80 17.18
CA VAL A 229 1.14 -1.06 16.41
C VAL A 229 1.35 0.45 16.60
N PRO A 230 1.54 1.22 15.51
CA PRO A 230 1.78 2.66 15.60
C PRO A 230 0.64 3.42 16.32
N PRO A 231 0.96 4.50 17.07
CA PRO A 231 0.00 5.19 17.93
C PRO A 231 -1.27 5.69 17.22
N LEU A 232 -1.17 6.04 15.93
CA LEU A 232 -2.32 6.50 15.14
C LEU A 232 -3.45 5.48 15.10
N PHE A 233 -3.13 4.19 14.94
CA PHE A 233 -4.13 3.12 14.91
C PHE A 233 -4.79 2.92 16.29
N SER A 234 -4.00 3.03 17.35
CA SER A 234 -4.51 2.96 18.73
C SER A 234 -5.45 4.14 19.04
N LEU A 235 -5.11 5.32 18.52
CA LEU A 235 -5.95 6.51 18.64
C LEU A 235 -7.26 6.34 17.88
N ILE A 236 -7.22 5.91 16.62
CA ILE A 236 -8.43 5.61 15.83
C ILE A 236 -9.32 4.62 16.56
N ARG A 237 -8.75 3.51 17.04
CA ARG A 237 -9.49 2.48 17.74
C ARG A 237 -10.17 3.01 18.99
N SER A 238 -9.45 3.74 19.84
CA SER A 238 -9.97 4.24 21.12
C SER A 238 -11.03 5.32 20.93
N GLN A 239 -10.80 6.29 20.04
CA GLN A 239 -11.74 7.37 19.76
C GLN A 239 -13.00 6.87 19.03
N GLY A 240 -12.84 5.90 18.13
CA GLY A 240 -13.95 5.32 17.37
C GLY A 240 -14.66 4.17 18.10
N ASN A 241 -14.17 3.73 19.27
CA ASN A 241 -14.65 2.53 19.97
C ASN A 241 -14.77 1.31 19.03
N ILE A 242 -13.73 1.09 18.21
CA ILE A 242 -13.74 0.09 17.13
C ILE A 242 -13.23 -1.25 17.67
N ALA A 243 -13.92 -2.33 17.35
CA ALA A 243 -13.50 -3.68 17.70
C ALA A 243 -12.13 -4.02 17.05
N VAL A 244 -11.27 -4.77 17.77
CA VAL A 244 -9.93 -5.15 17.31
C VAL A 244 -10.00 -5.81 15.92
N ARG A 245 -10.90 -6.77 15.74
CA ARG A 245 -11.05 -7.47 14.46
C ARG A 245 -11.38 -6.54 13.29
N GLU A 246 -12.20 -5.50 13.53
CA GLU A 246 -12.55 -4.51 12.52
C GLU A 246 -11.35 -3.60 12.17
N MET A 247 -10.50 -3.28 13.15
CA MET A 247 -9.25 -2.57 12.90
C MET A 247 -8.36 -3.35 11.92
N TYR A 248 -8.15 -4.65 12.16
CA TYR A 248 -7.35 -5.53 11.29
C TYR A 248 -8.01 -5.87 9.96
N ARG A 249 -9.31 -5.62 9.80
CA ARG A 249 -10.00 -5.73 8.51
C ARG A 249 -9.87 -4.46 7.68
N THR A 250 -9.86 -3.28 8.33
CA THR A 250 -9.94 -1.98 7.65
C THR A 250 -8.58 -1.35 7.42
N PHE A 251 -7.61 -1.60 8.31
CA PHE A 251 -6.32 -0.93 8.34
C PHE A 251 -5.15 -1.91 8.24
N ASN A 252 -4.01 -1.39 7.80
CA ASN A 252 -2.75 -2.14 7.76
C ASN A 252 -2.09 -2.33 9.13
N MET A 253 -2.57 -1.67 10.17
CA MET A 253 -2.12 -1.76 11.57
C MET A 253 -0.61 -1.59 11.78
N GLY A 254 0.07 -0.89 10.86
CA GLY A 254 1.50 -0.65 10.90
C GLY A 254 2.34 -1.54 9.99
N ILE A 255 1.74 -2.53 9.33
CA ILE A 255 2.40 -3.41 8.36
C ILE A 255 1.74 -3.22 6.99
N GLY A 256 2.48 -2.73 6.01
CA GLY A 256 1.90 -2.45 4.70
C GLY A 256 2.18 -3.50 3.64
N MET A 257 3.20 -4.37 3.85
CA MET A 257 3.53 -5.47 2.95
C MET A 257 3.85 -6.72 3.75
N LEU A 258 3.29 -7.87 3.35
CA LEU A 258 3.74 -9.17 3.83
C LEU A 258 4.57 -9.85 2.75
N VAL A 259 5.65 -10.52 3.18
CA VAL A 259 6.54 -11.32 2.33
C VAL A 259 6.51 -12.75 2.86
N VAL A 260 6.07 -13.69 2.05
CA VAL A 260 6.05 -15.12 2.38
C VAL A 260 7.30 -15.75 1.79
N VAL A 261 8.10 -16.38 2.65
CA VAL A 261 9.39 -16.98 2.29
C VAL A 261 9.56 -18.36 2.92
N PRO A 262 10.34 -19.26 2.31
CA PRO A 262 10.72 -20.53 2.94
C PRO A 262 11.43 -20.31 4.27
N PRO A 263 11.27 -21.21 5.26
CA PRO A 263 11.88 -21.06 6.60
C PRO A 263 13.40 -20.83 6.57
N GLU A 264 14.11 -21.47 5.64
CA GLU A 264 15.58 -21.42 5.51
C GLU A 264 16.09 -20.05 5.00
N THR A 265 15.27 -19.25 4.37
CA THR A 265 15.64 -17.92 3.87
C THR A 265 15.12 -16.78 4.75
N ALA A 266 14.28 -17.07 5.74
CA ALA A 266 13.62 -16.06 6.57
C ALA A 266 14.60 -15.17 7.34
N ASP A 267 15.61 -15.77 8.01
CA ASP A 267 16.62 -15.01 8.76
C ASP A 267 17.44 -14.10 7.85
N LYS A 268 17.78 -14.58 6.64
CA LYS A 268 18.48 -13.78 5.62
C LYS A 268 17.62 -12.61 5.16
N ALA A 269 16.33 -12.84 4.93
CA ALA A 269 15.40 -11.79 4.54
C ALA A 269 15.27 -10.72 5.63
N LEU A 270 15.08 -11.11 6.88
CA LEU A 270 15.02 -10.20 8.03
C LEU A 270 16.31 -9.39 8.20
N LEU A 271 17.47 -10.02 8.05
CA LEU A 271 18.76 -9.31 8.13
C LEU A 271 18.90 -8.24 7.04
N LEU A 272 18.44 -8.52 5.82
CA LEU A 272 18.51 -7.58 4.71
C LEU A 272 17.52 -6.43 4.87
N LEU A 273 16.32 -6.71 5.38
CA LEU A 273 15.27 -5.71 5.59
C LEU A 273 15.54 -4.82 6.81
N GLY A 274 16.31 -5.30 7.78
CA GLY A 274 16.71 -4.54 8.96
C GLY A 274 15.55 -4.29 9.93
N SER A 275 15.58 -3.13 10.60
CA SER A 275 14.63 -2.79 11.67
C SER A 275 13.20 -2.52 11.20
N ASP A 276 12.99 -2.35 9.92
CA ASP A 276 11.67 -2.02 9.33
C ASP A 276 10.84 -3.28 9.02
N ALA A 277 11.32 -4.46 9.42
CA ALA A 277 10.65 -5.73 9.15
C ALA A 277 10.77 -6.69 10.34
N GLN A 278 9.75 -7.50 10.55
CA GLN A 278 9.67 -8.49 11.60
C GLN A 278 8.96 -9.77 11.14
N LEU A 279 9.29 -10.89 11.78
CA LEU A 279 8.56 -12.13 11.59
C LEU A 279 7.18 -11.98 12.27
N VAL A 280 6.11 -11.96 11.46
CA VAL A 280 4.75 -11.71 11.96
C VAL A 280 3.86 -12.95 11.94
N GLY A 281 4.31 -14.05 11.33
CA GLY A 281 3.48 -15.24 11.25
C GLY A 281 4.09 -16.37 10.45
N GLU A 282 3.25 -17.34 10.15
CA GLU A 282 3.61 -18.52 9.38
C GLU A 282 2.41 -19.06 8.58
N ILE A 283 2.70 -19.82 7.52
CA ILE A 283 1.71 -20.54 6.74
C ILE A 283 1.38 -21.86 7.44
N VAL A 284 0.11 -22.08 7.68
CA VAL A 284 -0.43 -23.24 8.38
C VAL A 284 -1.47 -23.95 7.52
N ARG A 285 -1.88 -25.14 7.92
CA ARG A 285 -3.07 -25.77 7.32
C ARG A 285 -4.30 -24.90 7.59
N ARG A 286 -5.12 -24.68 6.58
CA ARG A 286 -6.34 -23.89 6.71
C ARG A 286 -7.27 -24.47 7.80
N GLY A 287 -7.63 -23.64 8.76
CA GLY A 287 -8.60 -23.92 9.80
C GLY A 287 -10.01 -23.48 9.42
N GLU A 288 -10.80 -23.07 10.42
CA GLU A 288 -12.15 -22.50 10.18
C GLU A 288 -12.08 -21.16 9.43
N THR A 289 -11.02 -20.39 9.63
CA THR A 289 -10.74 -19.14 8.92
C THR A 289 -9.45 -19.28 8.12
N THR A 290 -9.38 -18.56 6.99
CA THR A 290 -8.17 -18.53 6.16
C THR A 290 -7.03 -17.80 6.84
N VAL A 291 -7.34 -16.76 7.62
CA VAL A 291 -6.37 -16.02 8.44
C VAL A 291 -6.76 -16.12 9.92
N GLU A 292 -5.82 -16.61 10.72
CA GLU A 292 -5.91 -16.69 12.17
C GLU A 292 -5.09 -15.56 12.79
N LEU A 293 -5.75 -14.68 13.54
CA LEU A 293 -5.08 -13.63 14.32
C LEU A 293 -4.90 -14.12 15.75
N THR A 294 -3.66 -14.29 16.20
CA THR A 294 -3.29 -14.78 17.54
C THR A 294 -2.63 -13.68 18.38
N GLN A 295 -2.66 -13.83 19.72
CA GLN A 295 -2.00 -12.93 20.69
C GLN A 295 -1.02 -13.72 21.54
#